data_91a287700caef949b473d7057424dcaa
#
_entry.id   91a287700caef949b473d7057424dcaa
#
_cell.length_a   1.000
_cell.length_b   1.000
_cell.length_c   1.000
_cell.angle_alpha   90.00
_cell.angle_beta   90.00
_cell.angle_gamma   90.00
#
_symmetry.space_group_name_H-M   'P 1'
#
loop_
_entity.id
_entity.type
_entity.pdbx_description
1 polymer ?
#
loop_
_entity_poly.entity_id
_entity_poly.type
_entity_poly.pdbx_seq_one_letter_code
_entity_poly.pdbx_strand_id
1 'polypeptide(L)'
;FQIFGRMTGMGTGFQEYEPFISSMAAPAAIILVTDGDNNRGTNVVDVVRSMYANQRDLTVHIISLADNPKGEATIKELAALNPNSIVVRGEELATSDAAVERFVLAVFCQEEDVIVLRGVHFAFDSYALDNKAQGILNEAAVLIKANPNKRVILKGWTDYIGSDAYNKVLSQNRANSV
;
A
#
# COMPACT_ATOMS: atom_id res chain seq x y z
N PHE A 1 -18.04 32.27 28.01
CA PHE A 1 -17.08 31.74 27.03
C PHE A 1 -17.88 30.89 26.07
N GLN A 2 -18.18 31.39 24.86
CA GLN A 2 -18.69 30.55 23.78
C GLN A 2 -17.49 29.76 23.22
N ILE A 3 -17.44 28.49 23.50
CA ILE A 3 -16.53 27.57 22.81
C ILE A 3 -17.15 27.36 21.44
N PHE A 4 -16.67 28.09 20.44
CA PHE A 4 -16.96 27.74 19.04
C PHE A 4 -16.42 26.33 18.80
N GLY A 5 -17.34 25.38 18.54
CA GLY A 5 -16.94 24.02 18.18
C GLY A 5 -15.93 24.06 17.04
N ARG A 6 -14.82 23.36 17.18
CA ARG A 6 -13.81 23.26 16.12
C ARG A 6 -14.45 22.58 14.91
N MET A 7 -14.47 23.27 13.79
CA MET A 7 -14.95 22.70 12.54
C MET A 7 -13.79 21.91 11.89
N THR A 8 -13.99 20.61 11.71
CA THR A 8 -13.01 19.73 11.08
C THR A 8 -13.43 19.43 9.65
N GLY A 9 -12.63 19.83 8.69
CA GLY A 9 -12.84 19.56 7.27
C GLY A 9 -11.83 18.55 6.74
N MET A 10 -11.89 17.30 7.20
CA MET A 10 -10.96 16.26 6.78
C MET A 10 -10.92 16.06 5.27
N GLY A 11 -12.10 15.96 4.62
CA GLY A 11 -12.17 15.79 3.18
C GLY A 11 -11.55 16.97 2.42
N THR A 12 -11.78 18.21 2.88
CA THR A 12 -11.14 19.39 2.32
C THR A 12 -9.62 19.34 2.50
N GLY A 13 -9.14 18.92 3.67
CA GLY A 13 -7.70 18.74 3.90
C GLY A 13 -7.07 17.74 2.93
N PHE A 14 -7.69 16.59 2.72
CA PHE A 14 -7.22 15.61 1.73
C PHE A 14 -7.18 16.20 0.30
N GLN A 15 -8.19 16.96 -0.10
CA GLN A 15 -8.24 17.63 -1.42
C GLN A 15 -7.13 18.66 -1.58
N GLU A 16 -6.85 19.46 -0.57
CA GLU A 16 -5.78 20.47 -0.60
C GLU A 16 -4.40 19.82 -0.73
N TYR A 17 -4.19 18.65 -0.10
CA TYR A 17 -2.92 17.91 -0.16
C TYR A 17 -2.86 16.89 -1.30
N GLU A 18 -3.92 16.68 -2.08
CA GLU A 18 -3.94 15.72 -3.19
C GLU A 18 -2.78 15.87 -4.18
N PRO A 19 -2.37 17.09 -4.62
CA PRO A 19 -1.22 17.22 -5.51
C PRO A 19 0.09 16.71 -4.90
N PHE A 20 0.29 16.94 -3.60
CA PHE A 20 1.45 16.44 -2.88
C PHE A 20 1.40 14.91 -2.74
N ILE A 21 0.25 14.37 -2.31
CA ILE A 21 0.04 12.93 -2.13
C ILE A 21 0.24 12.20 -3.46
N SER A 22 -0.28 12.75 -4.56
CA SER A 22 -0.12 12.16 -5.90
C SER A 22 1.31 12.18 -6.42
N SER A 23 2.17 13.04 -5.87
CA SER A 23 3.59 13.10 -6.20
C SER A 23 4.47 12.13 -5.40
N MET A 24 3.91 11.48 -4.36
CA MET A 24 4.64 10.53 -3.54
C MET A 24 5.05 9.30 -4.34
N ALA A 25 6.26 8.80 -4.08
CA ALA A 25 6.69 7.53 -4.66
C ALA A 25 5.84 6.37 -4.12
N ALA A 26 5.43 5.47 -4.99
CA ALA A 26 4.71 4.26 -4.60
C ALA A 26 5.67 3.16 -4.09
N PRO A 27 5.28 2.37 -3.07
CA PRO A 27 4.05 2.47 -2.28
C PRO A 27 4.07 3.66 -1.34
N ALA A 28 2.91 4.28 -1.09
CA ALA A 28 2.76 5.42 -0.21
C ALA A 28 1.76 5.13 0.92
N ALA A 29 2.07 5.61 2.12
CA ALA A 29 1.19 5.51 3.27
C ALA A 29 0.89 6.88 3.87
N ILE A 30 -0.36 7.08 4.25
CA ILE A 30 -0.81 8.23 5.03
C ILE A 30 -1.22 7.72 6.41
N ILE A 31 -0.73 8.35 7.46
CA ILE A 31 -1.19 8.11 8.82
C ILE A 31 -2.12 9.26 9.21
N LEU A 32 -3.40 8.96 9.27
CA LEU A 32 -4.44 9.90 9.67
C LEU A 32 -4.69 9.78 11.17
N VAL A 33 -4.46 10.85 11.92
CA VAL A 33 -4.84 10.94 13.34
C VAL A 33 -6.10 11.77 13.46
N THR A 34 -7.19 11.16 13.91
CA THR A 34 -8.51 11.84 13.89
C THR A 34 -9.47 11.26 14.93
N ASP A 35 -10.41 12.10 15.38
CA ASP A 35 -11.61 11.71 16.14
C ASP A 35 -12.74 11.18 15.22
N GLY A 36 -12.57 11.26 13.90
CA GLY A 36 -13.54 10.84 12.90
C GLY A 36 -14.61 11.88 12.58
N ASP A 37 -14.65 13.00 13.25
CA ASP A 37 -15.63 14.06 12.96
C ASP A 37 -15.22 14.83 11.70
N ASN A 38 -15.99 14.64 10.63
CA ASN A 38 -15.93 15.44 9.40
C ASN A 38 -17.21 16.30 9.33
N ASN A 39 -17.21 17.41 10.05
CA ASN A 39 -18.39 18.25 10.22
C ASN A 39 -18.45 19.47 9.31
N ARG A 40 -17.46 19.65 8.42
CA ARG A 40 -17.39 20.70 7.42
C ARG A 40 -16.70 20.23 6.14
N GLY A 41 -17.10 20.84 5.02
CA GLY A 41 -16.48 20.60 3.71
C GLY A 41 -16.92 19.29 3.06
N THR A 42 -16.06 18.75 2.23
CA THR A 42 -16.33 17.53 1.45
C THR A 42 -16.32 16.30 2.34
N ASN A 43 -17.13 15.31 2.00
CA ASN A 43 -17.13 14.02 2.71
C ASN A 43 -15.75 13.34 2.52
N VAL A 44 -15.09 13.04 3.63
CA VAL A 44 -13.74 12.45 3.62
C VAL A 44 -13.71 11.06 2.98
N VAL A 45 -14.77 10.26 3.17
CA VAL A 45 -14.86 8.90 2.61
C VAL A 45 -14.89 8.94 1.09
N ASP A 46 -15.63 9.90 0.51
CA ASP A 46 -15.72 10.06 -0.94
C ASP A 46 -14.41 10.55 -1.54
N VAL A 47 -13.72 11.47 -0.86
CA VAL A 47 -12.41 11.97 -1.28
C VAL A 47 -11.38 10.85 -1.27
N VAL A 48 -11.25 10.11 -0.17
CA VAL A 48 -10.28 9.01 -0.07
C VAL A 48 -10.59 7.90 -1.06
N ARG A 49 -11.88 7.59 -1.31
CA ARG A 49 -12.29 6.63 -2.36
C ARG A 49 -11.82 7.08 -3.74
N SER A 50 -11.97 8.37 -4.07
CA SER A 50 -11.46 8.94 -5.33
C SER A 50 -9.94 8.84 -5.44
N MET A 51 -9.23 9.12 -4.35
CA MET A 51 -7.77 9.00 -4.31
C MET A 51 -7.31 7.56 -4.56
N TYR A 52 -7.95 6.56 -3.97
CA TYR A 52 -7.65 5.15 -4.21
C TYR A 52 -7.94 4.71 -5.66
N ALA A 53 -8.93 5.30 -6.33
CA ALA A 53 -9.18 5.03 -7.73
C ALA A 53 -8.05 5.54 -8.64
N ASN A 54 -7.41 6.65 -8.25
CA ASN A 54 -6.33 7.28 -9.00
C ASN A 54 -4.94 6.76 -8.62
N GLN A 55 -4.77 6.27 -7.38
CA GLN A 55 -3.49 5.90 -6.80
C GLN A 55 -3.59 4.55 -6.05
N ARG A 56 -3.37 3.45 -6.78
CA ARG A 56 -3.59 2.07 -6.28
C ARG A 56 -2.65 1.65 -5.16
N ASP A 57 -1.45 2.23 -5.10
CA ASP A 57 -0.41 1.90 -4.12
C ASP A 57 -0.41 2.86 -2.91
N LEU A 58 -1.50 3.60 -2.72
CA LEU A 58 -1.73 4.43 -1.55
C LEU A 58 -2.51 3.65 -0.49
N THR A 59 -2.10 3.77 0.77
CA THR A 59 -2.86 3.25 1.92
C THR A 59 -3.00 4.33 2.98
N VAL A 60 -4.22 4.50 3.52
CA VAL A 60 -4.49 5.38 4.64
C VAL A 60 -4.66 4.52 5.89
N HIS A 61 -3.72 4.63 6.85
CA HIS A 61 -3.81 4.03 8.17
C HIS A 61 -4.36 5.06 9.16
N ILE A 62 -5.09 4.63 10.17
CA ILE A 62 -5.83 5.53 11.05
C ILE A 62 -5.45 5.31 12.51
N ILE A 63 -5.04 6.39 13.17
CA ILE A 63 -4.94 6.45 14.63
C ILE A 63 -6.23 7.12 15.11
N SER A 64 -7.11 6.32 15.69
CA SER A 64 -8.43 6.75 16.12
C SER A 64 -8.38 7.43 17.49
N LEU A 65 -8.88 8.63 17.55
CA LEU A 65 -9.19 9.38 18.79
C LEU A 65 -10.69 9.52 18.98
N ALA A 66 -11.50 8.67 18.30
CA ALA A 66 -12.96 8.75 18.36
C ALA A 66 -13.47 8.52 19.77
N ASP A 67 -14.33 9.42 20.21
CA ASP A 67 -15.01 9.40 21.50
C ASP A 67 -16.55 9.36 21.37
N ASN A 68 -17.04 9.29 20.12
CA ASN A 68 -18.47 9.26 19.82
C ASN A 68 -18.80 8.31 18.65
N PRO A 69 -20.06 7.80 18.58
CA PRO A 69 -20.45 6.82 17.55
C PRO A 69 -20.37 7.32 16.12
N LYS A 70 -20.51 8.62 15.88
CA LYS A 70 -20.43 9.21 14.55
C LYS A 70 -18.99 9.18 14.02
N GLY A 71 -18.03 9.57 14.85
CA GLY A 71 -16.61 9.50 14.51
C GLY A 71 -16.16 8.06 14.27
N GLU A 72 -16.59 7.12 15.12
CA GLU A 72 -16.30 5.69 14.93
C GLU A 72 -16.87 5.15 13.62
N ALA A 73 -18.08 5.56 13.22
CA ALA A 73 -18.68 5.15 11.94
C ALA A 73 -17.85 5.66 10.76
N THR A 74 -17.45 6.94 10.76
CA THR A 74 -16.60 7.51 9.72
C THR A 74 -15.26 6.78 9.59
N ILE A 75 -14.61 6.49 10.73
CA ILE A 75 -13.34 5.75 10.75
C ILE A 75 -13.51 4.34 10.19
N LYS A 76 -14.59 3.66 10.56
CA LYS A 76 -14.91 2.33 10.03
C LYS A 76 -15.16 2.34 8.52
N GLU A 77 -15.88 3.33 8.02
CA GLU A 77 -16.10 3.49 6.58
C GLU A 77 -14.80 3.76 5.82
N LEU A 78 -13.93 4.63 6.34
CA LEU A 78 -12.61 4.90 5.76
C LEU A 78 -11.74 3.65 5.70
N ALA A 79 -11.67 2.91 6.80
CA ALA A 79 -10.89 1.67 6.88
C ALA A 79 -11.41 0.60 5.90
N ALA A 80 -12.71 0.53 5.68
CA ALA A 80 -13.31 -0.42 4.75
C ALA A 80 -13.00 -0.15 3.27
N LEU A 81 -12.49 1.04 2.93
CA LEU A 81 -12.11 1.38 1.54
C LEU A 81 -10.86 0.63 1.06
N ASN A 82 -9.98 0.23 1.98
CA ASN A 82 -8.76 -0.50 1.63
C ASN A 82 -8.49 -1.60 2.69
N PRO A 83 -8.44 -2.88 2.31
CA PRO A 83 -8.23 -3.98 3.26
C PRO A 83 -6.87 -3.94 3.97
N ASN A 84 -5.91 -3.17 3.44
CA ASN A 84 -4.60 -2.98 4.06
C ASN A 84 -4.60 -1.82 5.09
N SER A 85 -5.71 -1.08 5.22
CA SER A 85 -5.85 -0.04 6.22
C SER A 85 -5.84 -0.62 7.63
N ILE A 86 -5.01 -0.04 8.48
CA ILE A 86 -4.92 -0.42 9.90
C ILE A 86 -5.55 0.71 10.71
N VAL A 87 -6.40 0.33 11.64
CA VAL A 87 -6.97 1.25 12.62
C VAL A 87 -6.47 0.84 14.00
N VAL A 88 -5.91 1.79 14.73
CA VAL A 88 -5.48 1.61 16.12
C VAL A 88 -6.04 2.75 16.97
N ARG A 89 -6.36 2.48 18.23
CA ARG A 89 -6.77 3.54 19.13
C ARG A 89 -5.56 4.32 19.64
N GLY A 90 -5.65 5.65 19.64
CA GLY A 90 -4.56 6.51 20.12
C GLY A 90 -4.21 6.25 21.58
N GLU A 91 -5.21 5.91 22.42
CA GLU A 91 -5.00 5.53 23.82
C GLU A 91 -4.15 4.26 23.95
N GLU A 92 -4.36 3.27 23.08
CA GLU A 92 -3.56 2.03 23.04
C GLU A 92 -2.10 2.34 22.71
N LEU A 93 -1.86 3.22 21.72
CA LEU A 93 -0.49 3.64 21.37
C LEU A 93 0.18 4.46 22.48
N ALA A 94 -0.60 5.26 23.22
CA ALA A 94 -0.06 6.08 24.30
C ALA A 94 0.33 5.28 25.54
N THR A 95 -0.19 4.05 25.71
CA THR A 95 -0.04 3.26 26.94
C THR A 95 0.72 1.94 26.73
N SER A 96 1.04 1.56 25.48
CA SER A 96 1.62 0.25 25.17
C SER A 96 2.69 0.34 24.08
N ASP A 97 3.96 0.16 24.46
CA ASP A 97 5.08 0.05 23.52
C ASP A 97 4.88 -1.11 22.51
N ALA A 98 4.29 -2.22 22.96
CA ALA A 98 3.97 -3.34 22.09
C ALA A 98 2.90 -2.99 21.04
N ALA A 99 1.97 -2.09 21.34
CA ALA A 99 0.99 -1.59 20.36
C ALA A 99 1.67 -0.68 19.33
N VAL A 100 2.59 0.18 19.79
CA VAL A 100 3.40 1.02 18.90
C VAL A 100 4.23 0.14 17.96
N GLU A 101 4.93 -0.87 18.48
CA GLU A 101 5.74 -1.78 17.68
C GLU A 101 4.90 -2.51 16.62
N ARG A 102 3.75 -3.09 17.01
CA ARG A 102 2.82 -3.74 16.06
C ARG A 102 2.35 -2.78 14.97
N PHE A 103 1.98 -1.56 15.34
CA PHE A 103 1.52 -0.58 14.37
C PHE A 103 2.64 -0.18 13.39
N VAL A 104 3.83 0.09 13.89
CA VAL A 104 5.01 0.43 13.06
C VAL A 104 5.36 -0.72 12.11
N LEU A 105 5.43 -1.95 12.62
CA LEU A 105 5.71 -3.13 11.79
C LEU A 105 4.65 -3.31 10.70
N ALA A 106 3.39 -3.17 11.04
CA ALA A 106 2.30 -3.35 10.11
C ALA A 106 2.20 -2.24 9.04
N VAL A 107 2.63 -1.01 9.35
CA VAL A 107 2.64 0.12 8.39
C VAL A 107 3.89 0.11 7.51
N PHE A 108 5.06 -0.10 8.11
CA PHE A 108 6.35 0.10 7.44
C PHE A 108 7.08 -1.18 7.07
N CYS A 109 6.77 -2.30 7.73
CA CYS A 109 7.42 -3.59 7.55
C CYS A 109 6.41 -4.63 7.06
N GLN A 110 5.63 -4.32 6.02
CA GLN A 110 4.78 -5.32 5.40
C GLN A 110 5.67 -6.45 4.87
N GLU A 111 5.45 -7.67 5.35
CA GLU A 111 6.14 -8.83 4.80
C GLU A 111 5.77 -8.93 3.32
N GLU A 112 6.77 -8.75 2.44
CA GLU A 112 6.61 -9.10 1.04
C GLU A 112 6.42 -10.62 1.00
N ASP A 113 5.25 -11.12 0.61
CA ASP A 113 5.08 -12.54 0.28
C ASP A 113 5.98 -12.85 -0.92
N VAL A 114 7.18 -13.34 -0.65
CA VAL A 114 8.14 -13.66 -1.71
C VAL A 114 7.79 -15.02 -2.30
N ILE A 115 7.27 -15.02 -3.52
CA ILE A 115 7.13 -16.25 -4.31
C ILE A 115 8.44 -16.45 -5.08
N VAL A 116 9.22 -17.43 -4.66
CA VAL A 116 10.44 -17.79 -5.39
C VAL A 116 10.07 -18.71 -6.55
N LEU A 117 10.22 -18.24 -7.77
CA LEU A 117 10.00 -19.01 -8.99
C LEU A 117 11.19 -19.97 -9.22
N ARG A 118 11.24 -21.05 -8.45
CA ARG A 118 12.30 -22.05 -8.58
C ARG A 118 12.17 -22.79 -9.90
N GLY A 119 13.26 -22.86 -10.68
CA GLY A 119 13.30 -23.57 -11.97
C GLY A 119 12.99 -22.68 -13.19
N VAL A 120 12.69 -21.41 -13.01
CA VAL A 120 12.71 -20.43 -14.10
C VAL A 120 14.16 -20.02 -14.32
N HIS A 121 14.77 -20.54 -15.37
CA HIS A 121 16.16 -20.26 -15.76
C HIS A 121 16.18 -19.70 -17.17
N PHE A 122 17.13 -18.82 -17.42
CA PHE A 122 17.40 -18.28 -18.76
C PHE A 122 18.72 -18.84 -19.27
N ALA A 123 18.80 -19.08 -20.57
CA ALA A 123 20.06 -19.42 -21.21
C ALA A 123 21.06 -18.26 -21.07
N PHE A 124 22.34 -18.57 -21.31
CA PHE A 124 23.38 -17.55 -21.29
C PHE A 124 23.00 -16.42 -22.25
N ASP A 125 23.15 -15.19 -21.79
CA ASP A 125 22.86 -13.97 -22.55
C ASP A 125 21.43 -13.94 -23.17
N SER A 126 20.46 -14.51 -22.48
CA SER A 126 19.08 -14.64 -22.96
C SER A 126 18.06 -14.24 -21.91
N TYR A 127 16.91 -13.77 -22.38
CA TYR A 127 15.69 -13.54 -21.62
C TYR A 127 14.49 -14.33 -22.19
N ALA A 128 14.74 -15.28 -23.11
CA ALA A 128 13.70 -16.14 -23.65
C ALA A 128 13.29 -17.22 -22.63
N LEU A 129 11.99 -17.41 -22.48
CA LEU A 129 11.40 -18.45 -21.62
C LEU A 129 11.27 -19.76 -22.40
N ASP A 130 11.77 -20.84 -21.82
CA ASP A 130 11.53 -22.18 -22.32
C ASP A 130 10.15 -22.74 -21.90
N ASN A 131 9.75 -23.88 -22.44
CA ASN A 131 8.46 -24.51 -22.12
C ASN A 131 8.32 -24.89 -20.64
N LYS A 132 9.44 -25.23 -19.97
CA LYS A 132 9.44 -25.57 -18.55
C LYS A 132 9.20 -24.33 -17.70
N ALA A 133 9.88 -23.22 -18.01
CA ALA A 133 9.68 -21.94 -17.37
C ALA A 133 8.23 -21.45 -17.52
N GLN A 134 7.67 -21.57 -18.72
CA GLN A 134 6.27 -21.23 -19.01
C GLN A 134 5.28 -22.04 -18.15
N GLY A 135 5.53 -23.34 -17.95
CA GLY A 135 4.71 -24.19 -17.08
C GLY A 135 4.70 -23.68 -15.63
N ILE A 136 5.87 -23.39 -15.07
CA ILE A 136 6.03 -22.87 -13.71
C ILE A 136 5.33 -21.50 -13.56
N LEU A 137 5.47 -20.64 -14.55
CA LEU A 137 4.85 -19.31 -14.55
C LEU A 137 3.32 -19.38 -14.64
N ASN A 138 2.77 -20.35 -15.38
CA ASN A 138 1.33 -20.56 -15.42
C ASN A 138 0.77 -20.98 -14.04
N GLU A 139 1.48 -21.82 -13.30
CA GLU A 139 1.10 -22.18 -11.91
C GLU A 139 1.15 -20.95 -11.00
N ALA A 140 2.20 -20.16 -11.06
CA ALA A 140 2.34 -18.92 -10.30
C ALA A 140 1.23 -17.90 -10.65
N ALA A 141 0.88 -17.79 -11.92
CA ALA A 141 -0.20 -16.91 -12.38
C ALA A 141 -1.58 -17.26 -11.78
N VAL A 142 -1.84 -18.55 -11.50
CA VAL A 142 -3.06 -18.98 -10.82
C VAL A 142 -3.09 -18.42 -9.39
N LEU A 143 -1.97 -18.50 -8.66
CA LEU A 143 -1.87 -17.98 -7.30
C LEU A 143 -2.01 -16.45 -7.26
N ILE A 144 -1.39 -15.76 -8.21
CA ILE A 144 -1.47 -14.29 -8.33
C ILE A 144 -2.92 -13.87 -8.63
N LYS A 145 -3.60 -14.53 -9.56
CA LYS A 145 -5.00 -14.24 -9.91
C LYS A 145 -5.97 -14.51 -8.76
N ALA A 146 -5.66 -15.46 -7.88
CA ALA A 146 -6.45 -15.71 -6.67
C ALA A 146 -6.33 -14.58 -5.63
N ASN A 147 -5.35 -13.68 -5.78
CA ASN A 147 -5.08 -12.55 -4.88
C ASN A 147 -5.08 -11.21 -5.64
N PRO A 148 -6.21 -10.78 -6.23
CA PRO A 148 -6.27 -9.65 -7.16
C PRO A 148 -5.93 -8.30 -6.52
N ASN A 149 -5.96 -8.22 -5.19
CA ASN A 149 -5.64 -7.01 -4.44
C ASN A 149 -4.15 -6.91 -4.05
N LYS A 150 -3.34 -7.94 -4.33
CA LYS A 150 -1.90 -7.91 -4.05
C LYS A 150 -1.14 -7.33 -5.23
N ARG A 151 -0.22 -6.42 -4.94
CA ARG A 151 0.76 -5.93 -5.91
C ARG A 151 1.84 -7.00 -6.12
N VAL A 152 2.20 -7.28 -7.36
CA VAL A 152 3.27 -8.19 -7.71
C VAL A 152 4.45 -7.40 -8.24
N ILE A 153 5.63 -7.61 -7.66
CA ILE A 153 6.89 -7.06 -8.13
C ILE A 153 7.74 -8.21 -8.64
N LEU A 154 8.09 -8.17 -9.93
CA LEU A 154 8.98 -9.13 -10.55
C LEU A 154 10.42 -8.61 -10.49
N LYS A 155 11.33 -9.39 -9.89
CA LYS A 155 12.76 -9.07 -9.84
C LYS A 155 13.52 -10.09 -10.68
N GLY A 156 14.11 -9.65 -11.80
CA GLY A 156 15.01 -10.43 -12.61
C GLY A 156 16.45 -10.30 -12.12
N TRP A 157 17.24 -11.37 -12.24
CA TRP A 157 18.63 -11.40 -11.82
C TRP A 157 19.55 -11.90 -12.94
N THR A 158 20.80 -11.45 -12.93
CA THR A 158 21.91 -11.97 -13.74
C THR A 158 23.03 -12.43 -12.81
N ASP A 159 23.99 -13.16 -13.35
CA ASP A 159 25.27 -13.37 -12.68
C ASP A 159 26.14 -12.08 -12.75
N TYR A 160 27.37 -12.19 -12.26
CA TYR A 160 28.32 -11.07 -12.22
C TYR A 160 29.12 -10.89 -13.53
N ILE A 161 28.87 -11.73 -14.56
CA ILE A 161 29.62 -11.67 -15.83
C ILE A 161 29.07 -10.53 -16.69
N GLY A 162 29.95 -9.61 -17.08
CA GLY A 162 29.59 -8.44 -17.87
C GLY A 162 29.66 -7.11 -17.07
N SER A 163 29.30 -6.01 -17.73
CA SER A 163 29.22 -4.71 -17.06
C SER A 163 27.92 -4.54 -16.28
N ASP A 164 27.94 -3.73 -15.23
CA ASP A 164 26.74 -3.40 -14.43
C ASP A 164 25.60 -2.84 -15.29
N ALA A 165 25.94 -1.96 -16.24
CA ALA A 165 24.97 -1.36 -17.16
C ALA A 165 24.30 -2.42 -18.04
N TYR A 166 25.07 -3.36 -18.55
CA TYR A 166 24.58 -4.46 -19.36
C TYR A 166 23.70 -5.41 -18.54
N ASN A 167 24.17 -5.82 -17.36
CA ASN A 167 23.45 -6.73 -16.48
C ASN A 167 22.14 -6.12 -15.96
N LYS A 168 22.09 -4.80 -15.75
CA LYS A 168 20.86 -4.08 -15.40
C LYS A 168 19.80 -4.19 -16.50
N VAL A 169 20.20 -4.03 -17.78
CA VAL A 169 19.29 -4.19 -18.93
C VAL A 169 18.85 -5.64 -19.08
N LEU A 170 19.76 -6.59 -18.97
CA LEU A 170 19.44 -8.02 -19.08
C LEU A 170 18.50 -8.48 -17.96
N SER A 171 18.72 -8.06 -16.71
CA SER A 171 17.84 -8.38 -15.59
C SER A 171 16.43 -7.80 -15.77
N GLN A 172 16.33 -6.56 -16.29
CA GLN A 172 15.05 -5.94 -16.62
C GLN A 172 14.32 -6.70 -17.74
N ASN A 173 15.04 -7.10 -18.81
CA ASN A 173 14.45 -7.89 -19.89
C ASN A 173 13.96 -9.27 -19.41
N ARG A 174 14.68 -9.91 -18.50
CA ARG A 174 14.27 -11.16 -17.84
C ARG A 174 13.00 -10.98 -17.02
N ALA A 175 12.93 -9.92 -16.22
CA ALA A 175 11.71 -9.59 -15.47
C ALA A 175 10.52 -9.30 -16.40
N ASN A 176 10.75 -8.61 -17.52
CA ASN A 176 9.70 -8.26 -18.47
C ASN A 176 9.20 -9.48 -19.29
N SER A 177 10.02 -10.52 -19.45
CA SER A 177 9.63 -11.73 -20.20
C SER A 177 8.76 -12.68 -19.36
N VAL A 178 8.76 -12.54 -18.04
CA VAL A 178 7.95 -13.28 -17.07
C VAL A 178 6.57 -12.65 -16.91
#